data_c290bf462219f028fa38d47040cb12af
#
_entry.id   c290bf462219f028fa38d47040cb12af
#
_cell.length_a   1.000
_cell.length_b   1.000
_cell.length_c   1.000
_cell.angle_alpha   90.00
_cell.angle_beta   90.00
_cell.angle_gamma   90.00
#
_symmetry.space_group_name_H-M   'P 1'
#
loop_
_entity.id
_entity.type
_entity.pdbx_description
1 polymer ?
#
loop_
_entity_poly.entity_id
_entity_poly.type
_entity_poly.pdbx_seq_one_letter_code
_entity_poly.pdbx_strand_id
1 'polypeptide(L)'
;MYKKNINVSTPVNFKKTEELQKLNKMNCDVIVVAAYGIILPKEVLNIPKYGAINIHASLLPFWRGAAPIQRALLAGDKKTGITIMQMEEKLDSGNIILQKEIDISEENTAQEIHDKLALMGGNLINNVLKELERNKKIKSVPQNEEKATYAKKIRPEETKI
;
A
#
# COMPACT_ATOMS: atom_id res chain seq x y z
N MET A 1 24.39 -5.85 7.13
CA MET A 1 23.35 -5.92 6.07
C MET A 1 23.30 -7.36 5.55
N TYR A 2 22.32 -8.15 5.94
CA TYR A 2 22.21 -9.55 5.48
C TYR A 2 21.81 -9.55 4.01
N LYS A 3 22.71 -9.92 3.09
CA LYS A 3 22.39 -10.19 1.69
C LYS A 3 21.49 -11.42 1.62
N LYS A 4 20.18 -11.22 1.59
CA LYS A 4 19.26 -12.28 1.20
C LYS A 4 19.34 -12.41 -0.32
N ASN A 5 19.51 -13.62 -0.83
CA ASN A 5 19.46 -13.91 -2.27
C ASN A 5 18.01 -13.76 -2.76
N ILE A 6 17.62 -12.52 -3.04
CA ILE A 6 16.30 -12.18 -3.60
C ILE A 6 16.56 -11.66 -5.01
N ASN A 7 15.87 -12.23 -5.98
CA ASN A 7 15.90 -11.73 -7.35
C ASN A 7 15.26 -10.35 -7.40
N VAL A 8 15.98 -9.39 -7.99
CA VAL A 8 15.50 -8.00 -8.12
C VAL A 8 15.27 -7.70 -9.60
N SER A 9 14.14 -7.10 -9.93
CA SER A 9 13.80 -6.58 -11.25
C SER A 9 13.26 -5.16 -11.12
N THR A 10 13.63 -4.29 -12.06
CA THR A 10 13.25 -2.87 -12.04
C THR A 10 12.57 -2.49 -13.37
N PRO A 11 11.35 -3.00 -13.62
CA PRO A 11 10.63 -2.64 -14.84
C PRO A 11 10.26 -1.16 -14.85
N VAL A 12 10.39 -0.49 -15.99
CA VAL A 12 9.96 0.90 -16.17
C VAL A 12 8.43 1.01 -16.14
N ASN A 13 7.75 0.01 -16.65
CA ASN A 13 6.29 -0.14 -16.61
C ASN A 13 5.92 -1.58 -17.00
N PHE A 14 4.61 -1.91 -16.94
CA PHE A 14 4.08 -3.21 -17.35
C PHE A 14 3.31 -3.17 -18.68
N LYS A 15 3.61 -2.21 -19.57
CA LYS A 15 3.00 -2.12 -20.89
C LYS A 15 3.57 -3.14 -21.89
N LYS A 16 4.79 -3.63 -21.63
CA LYS A 16 5.45 -4.61 -22.50
C LYS A 16 5.04 -6.03 -22.11
N THR A 17 4.70 -6.82 -23.09
CA THR A 17 4.33 -8.25 -22.93
C THR A 17 5.42 -9.05 -22.23
N GLU A 18 6.70 -8.72 -22.44
CA GLU A 18 7.84 -9.40 -21.81
C GLU A 18 7.82 -9.29 -20.27
N GLU A 19 7.50 -8.11 -19.72
CA GLU A 19 7.46 -7.91 -18.26
C GLU A 19 6.29 -8.67 -17.64
N LEU A 20 5.14 -8.69 -18.32
CA LEU A 20 3.99 -9.50 -17.91
C LEU A 20 4.31 -11.00 -17.94
N GLN A 21 5.00 -11.47 -18.98
CA GLN A 21 5.42 -12.87 -19.09
C GLN A 21 6.42 -13.27 -18.00
N LYS A 22 7.38 -12.39 -17.68
CA LYS A 22 8.33 -12.62 -16.58
C LYS A 22 7.59 -12.76 -15.26
N LEU A 23 6.66 -11.86 -14.97
CA LEU A 23 5.88 -11.89 -13.74
C LEU A 23 5.01 -13.16 -13.67
N ASN A 24 4.36 -13.52 -14.77
CA ASN A 24 3.53 -14.73 -14.85
C ASN A 24 4.36 -16.02 -14.63
N LYS A 25 5.58 -16.08 -15.16
CA LYS A 25 6.50 -17.22 -14.95
C LYS A 25 6.94 -17.39 -13.48
N MET A 26 6.83 -16.35 -12.65
CA MET A 26 7.14 -16.44 -11.21
C MET A 26 6.11 -17.28 -10.47
N ASN A 27 4.92 -17.48 -11.03
CA ASN A 27 3.83 -18.28 -10.46
C ASN A 27 3.57 -17.97 -8.98
N CYS A 28 3.56 -16.68 -8.64
CA CYS A 28 3.35 -16.24 -7.27
C CYS A 28 1.89 -16.35 -6.86
N ASP A 29 1.63 -16.72 -5.60
CA ASP A 29 0.28 -16.83 -5.05
C ASP A 29 -0.35 -15.47 -4.78
N VAL A 30 0.45 -14.48 -4.40
CA VAL A 30 0.03 -13.12 -4.06
C VAL A 30 1.14 -12.11 -4.39
N ILE A 31 0.78 -10.91 -4.83
CA ILE A 31 1.70 -9.77 -4.94
C ILE A 31 1.49 -8.86 -3.74
N VAL A 32 2.58 -8.50 -3.06
CA VAL A 32 2.57 -7.46 -2.01
C VAL A 32 3.18 -6.19 -2.57
N VAL A 33 2.45 -5.09 -2.47
CA VAL A 33 2.85 -3.78 -2.95
C VAL A 33 3.08 -2.85 -1.76
N ALA A 34 4.18 -2.13 -1.75
CA ALA A 34 4.47 -1.10 -0.75
C ALA A 34 5.22 0.06 -1.41
N ALA A 35 4.71 1.27 -1.29
CA ALA A 35 5.34 2.49 -1.80
C ALA A 35 5.80 2.37 -3.28
N TYR A 36 5.00 1.75 -4.12
CA TYR A 36 5.36 1.48 -5.52
C TYR A 36 4.75 2.54 -6.43
N GLY A 37 5.59 3.35 -7.05
CA GLY A 37 5.18 4.52 -7.83
C GLY A 37 4.64 4.24 -9.24
N ILE A 38 4.52 2.97 -9.64
CA ILE A 38 4.01 2.56 -10.95
C ILE A 38 2.57 2.06 -10.79
N ILE A 39 1.67 2.55 -11.64
CA ILE A 39 0.30 2.03 -11.70
C ILE A 39 0.36 0.61 -12.27
N LEU A 40 -0.16 -0.35 -11.50
CA LEU A 40 -0.27 -1.75 -11.92
C LEU A 40 -1.54 -1.92 -12.77
N PRO A 41 -1.41 -2.35 -14.03
CA PRO A 41 -2.57 -2.61 -14.87
C PRO A 41 -3.32 -3.87 -14.39
N LYS A 42 -4.56 -4.01 -14.83
CA LYS A 42 -5.44 -5.13 -14.47
C LYS A 42 -4.81 -6.49 -14.71
N GLU A 43 -4.08 -6.61 -15.81
CA GLU A 43 -3.38 -7.83 -16.18
C GLU A 43 -2.39 -8.27 -15.09
N VAL A 44 -1.66 -7.33 -14.50
CA VAL A 44 -0.73 -7.60 -13.38
C VAL A 44 -1.49 -7.99 -12.12
N LEU A 45 -2.57 -7.27 -11.79
CA LEU A 45 -3.37 -7.52 -10.59
C LEU A 45 -4.02 -8.93 -10.60
N ASN A 46 -4.30 -9.46 -11.79
CA ASN A 46 -4.96 -10.75 -11.99
C ASN A 46 -4.00 -11.94 -12.17
N ILE A 47 -2.68 -11.72 -12.23
CA ILE A 47 -1.70 -12.82 -12.35
C ILE A 47 -1.73 -13.72 -11.11
N PRO A 48 -1.63 -13.18 -9.87
CA PRO A 48 -1.58 -14.03 -8.69
C PRO A 48 -2.94 -14.62 -8.34
N LYS A 49 -2.94 -15.84 -7.83
CA LYS A 49 -4.15 -16.54 -7.40
C LYS A 49 -5.00 -15.75 -6.39
N TYR A 50 -4.35 -15.02 -5.49
CA TYR A 50 -4.99 -14.22 -4.43
C TYR A 50 -4.92 -12.72 -4.72
N GLY A 51 -4.56 -12.33 -5.95
CA GLY A 51 -4.48 -10.94 -6.37
C GLY A 51 -3.30 -10.18 -5.77
N ALA A 52 -3.40 -8.87 -5.79
CA ALA A 52 -2.40 -7.96 -5.23
C ALA A 52 -2.92 -7.28 -3.96
N ILE A 53 -2.05 -7.15 -2.96
CA ILE A 53 -2.32 -6.53 -1.65
C ILE A 53 -1.39 -5.33 -1.50
N ASN A 54 -1.94 -4.17 -1.13
CA ASN A 54 -1.16 -2.96 -0.87
C ASN A 54 -1.08 -2.66 0.63
N ILE A 55 0.10 -2.19 1.04
CA ILE A 55 0.35 -1.61 2.36
C ILE A 55 0.22 -0.09 2.21
N HIS A 56 -0.95 0.46 2.58
CA HIS A 56 -1.24 1.87 2.43
C HIS A 56 -1.07 2.62 3.76
N ALA A 57 -0.37 3.76 3.71
CA ALA A 57 0.03 4.52 4.90
C ALA A 57 -1.05 5.53 5.35
N SER A 58 -2.29 5.08 5.44
CA SER A 58 -3.41 5.81 6.05
C SER A 58 -4.49 4.87 6.57
N LEU A 59 -5.47 5.43 7.25
CA LEU A 59 -6.71 4.74 7.63
C LEU A 59 -7.75 4.92 6.51
N LEU A 60 -7.70 4.06 5.48
CA LEU A 60 -8.68 4.11 4.39
C LEU A 60 -10.13 4.03 4.93
N PRO A 61 -11.06 4.76 4.34
CA PRO A 61 -11.02 5.42 3.03
C PRO A 61 -10.38 6.82 3.02
N PHE A 62 -9.81 7.28 4.13
CA PHE A 62 -9.14 8.57 4.19
C PHE A 62 -7.76 8.51 3.52
N TRP A 63 -7.41 9.60 2.82
CA TRP A 63 -6.08 9.82 2.26
C TRP A 63 -5.66 8.77 1.20
N ARG A 64 -6.57 8.40 0.30
CA ARG A 64 -6.21 7.63 -0.90
C ARG A 64 -5.20 8.41 -1.74
N GLY A 65 -4.13 7.78 -2.23
CA GLY A 65 -3.17 8.39 -3.15
C GLY A 65 -1.75 8.49 -2.66
N ALA A 66 -0.99 9.46 -3.20
CA ALA A 66 0.47 9.43 -3.22
C ALA A 66 1.17 9.92 -1.95
N ALA A 67 0.53 10.77 -1.12
CA ALA A 67 1.20 11.42 0.02
C ALA A 67 0.36 11.38 1.31
N PRO A 68 -0.16 10.20 1.74
CA PRO A 68 -1.09 10.11 2.85
C PRO A 68 -0.51 10.63 4.17
N ILE A 69 0.75 10.32 4.48
CA ILE A 69 1.40 10.76 5.72
C ILE A 69 1.49 12.29 5.77
N GLN A 70 2.02 12.90 4.71
CA GLN A 70 2.19 14.35 4.65
C GLN A 70 0.85 15.07 4.69
N ARG A 71 -0.18 14.55 4.01
CA ARG A 71 -1.51 15.16 4.00
C ARG A 71 -2.21 15.06 5.34
N ALA A 72 -2.08 13.94 6.05
CA ALA A 72 -2.60 13.79 7.40
C ALA A 72 -1.95 14.80 8.38
N LEU A 73 -0.61 14.96 8.31
CA LEU A 73 0.11 15.94 9.13
C LEU A 73 -0.31 17.38 8.80
N LEU A 74 -0.37 17.74 7.50
CA LEU A 74 -0.78 19.08 7.06
C LEU A 74 -2.25 19.41 7.42
N ALA A 75 -3.10 18.40 7.51
CA ALA A 75 -4.50 18.55 7.94
C ALA A 75 -4.65 18.65 9.47
N GLY A 76 -3.59 18.41 10.24
CA GLY A 76 -3.65 18.40 11.70
C GLY A 76 -4.37 17.19 12.27
N ASP A 77 -4.42 16.09 11.53
CA ASP A 77 -5.03 14.83 12.00
C ASP A 77 -4.36 14.37 13.28
N LYS A 78 -5.14 13.90 14.23
CA LYS A 78 -4.63 13.38 15.51
C LYS A 78 -4.31 11.88 15.44
N LYS A 79 -4.73 11.21 14.37
CA LYS A 79 -4.49 9.79 14.13
C LYS A 79 -4.18 9.52 12.67
N THR A 80 -3.35 8.53 12.43
CA THR A 80 -3.13 7.90 11.13
C THR A 80 -2.94 6.41 11.32
N GLY A 81 -2.51 5.68 10.31
CA GLY A 81 -2.30 4.24 10.46
C GLY A 81 -1.85 3.56 9.19
N ILE A 82 -1.90 2.24 9.23
CA ILE A 82 -1.72 1.38 8.07
C ILE A 82 -3.02 0.68 7.74
N THR A 83 -3.33 0.65 6.46
CA THR A 83 -4.34 -0.23 5.89
C THR A 83 -3.69 -1.25 4.98
N ILE A 84 -3.91 -2.54 5.26
CA ILE A 84 -3.66 -3.61 4.31
C ILE A 84 -4.93 -3.80 3.50
N MET A 85 -4.85 -3.63 2.18
CA MET A 85 -6.02 -3.65 1.29
C MET A 85 -5.78 -4.49 0.03
N GLN A 86 -6.84 -5.02 -0.56
CA GLN A 86 -6.80 -5.58 -1.90
C GLN A 86 -6.62 -4.45 -2.92
N MET A 87 -5.84 -4.69 -3.96
CA MET A 87 -5.69 -3.71 -5.03
C MET A 87 -6.74 -3.93 -6.11
N GLU A 88 -7.21 -2.82 -6.66
CA GLU A 88 -8.12 -2.72 -7.80
C GLU A 88 -7.61 -1.69 -8.79
N GLU A 89 -8.26 -1.56 -9.95
CA GLU A 89 -7.87 -0.57 -10.97
C GLU A 89 -8.04 0.87 -10.49
N LYS A 90 -9.05 1.11 -9.64
CA LYS A 90 -9.31 2.44 -9.06
C LYS A 90 -8.36 2.69 -7.89
N LEU A 91 -7.80 3.90 -7.84
CA LEU A 91 -6.78 4.30 -6.87
C LEU A 91 -7.22 4.05 -5.42
N ASP A 92 -6.52 3.17 -4.72
CA ASP A 92 -6.66 2.83 -3.30
C ASP A 92 -8.11 2.60 -2.82
N SER A 93 -8.98 2.08 -3.70
CA SER A 93 -10.42 1.86 -3.44
C SER A 93 -10.78 0.43 -3.05
N GLY A 94 -9.86 -0.51 -3.22
CA GLY A 94 -10.14 -1.93 -2.96
C GLY A 94 -10.44 -2.24 -1.50
N ASN A 95 -10.94 -3.43 -1.26
CA ASN A 95 -11.43 -3.87 0.05
C ASN A 95 -10.33 -3.87 1.12
N ILE A 96 -10.68 -3.44 2.31
CA ILE A 96 -9.81 -3.43 3.50
C ILE A 96 -9.71 -4.84 4.06
N ILE A 97 -8.48 -5.34 4.22
CA ILE A 97 -8.17 -6.62 4.86
C ILE A 97 -7.93 -6.42 6.35
N LEU A 98 -7.10 -5.44 6.69
CA LEU A 98 -6.71 -5.15 8.07
C LEU A 98 -6.31 -3.68 8.21
N GLN A 99 -6.68 -3.06 9.33
CA GLN A 99 -6.22 -1.71 9.67
C GLN A 99 -5.64 -1.67 11.08
N LYS A 100 -4.68 -0.78 11.27
CA LYS A 100 -4.17 -0.44 12.60
C LYS A 100 -3.82 1.04 12.66
N GLU A 101 -4.29 1.72 13.71
CA GLU A 101 -4.05 3.14 13.94
C GLU A 101 -2.85 3.41 14.83
N ILE A 102 -2.32 4.62 14.72
CA ILE A 102 -1.39 5.26 15.68
C ILE A 102 -1.82 6.70 15.89
N ASP A 103 -1.51 7.24 17.07
CA ASP A 103 -1.68 8.67 17.35
C ASP A 103 -0.57 9.50 16.70
N ILE A 104 -0.92 10.72 16.28
CA ILE A 104 -0.02 11.77 15.81
C ILE A 104 0.04 12.86 16.87
N SER A 105 1.22 13.19 17.38
CA SER A 105 1.46 14.37 18.19
C SER A 105 1.81 15.57 17.33
N GLU A 106 1.65 16.78 17.86
CA GLU A 106 2.01 18.03 17.17
C GLU A 106 3.51 18.16 16.87
N GLU A 107 4.33 17.42 17.60
CA GLU A 107 5.79 17.41 17.44
C GLU A 107 6.27 16.38 16.40
N ASN A 108 5.39 15.48 15.95
CA ASN A 108 5.81 14.43 15.04
C ASN A 108 6.14 14.97 13.64
N THR A 109 7.29 14.58 13.15
CA THR A 109 7.72 14.79 11.76
C THR A 109 7.14 13.71 10.84
N ALA A 110 7.09 14.00 9.54
CA ALA A 110 6.69 13.02 8.54
C ALA A 110 7.61 11.78 8.52
N GLN A 111 8.91 11.96 8.80
CA GLN A 111 9.88 10.87 8.86
C GLN A 111 9.60 9.93 10.05
N GLU A 112 9.35 10.47 11.24
CA GLU A 112 9.03 9.66 12.42
C GLU A 112 7.75 8.85 12.24
N ILE A 113 6.70 9.46 11.66
CA ILE A 113 5.46 8.76 11.33
C ILE A 113 5.73 7.68 10.28
N HIS A 114 6.47 8.00 9.22
CA HIS A 114 6.87 7.03 8.20
C HIS A 114 7.55 5.80 8.81
N ASP A 115 8.53 5.99 9.68
CA ASP A 115 9.32 4.89 10.25
C ASP A 115 8.46 4.00 11.16
N LYS A 116 7.59 4.60 11.97
CA LYS A 116 6.61 3.87 12.77
C LYS A 116 5.65 3.05 11.89
N LEU A 117 5.13 3.66 10.82
CA LEU A 117 4.21 3.01 9.90
C LEU A 117 4.89 1.91 9.07
N ALA A 118 6.15 2.10 8.66
CA ALA A 118 6.90 1.09 7.92
C ALA A 118 7.08 -0.20 8.74
N LEU A 119 7.49 -0.06 10.02
CA LEU A 119 7.61 -1.21 10.92
C LEU A 119 6.26 -1.90 11.17
N MET A 120 5.22 -1.10 11.39
CA MET A 120 3.86 -1.61 11.61
C MET A 120 3.32 -2.32 10.38
N GLY A 121 3.51 -1.74 9.19
CA GLY A 121 3.08 -2.32 7.92
C GLY A 121 3.72 -3.67 7.65
N GLY A 122 5.03 -3.79 7.91
CA GLY A 122 5.76 -5.05 7.80
C GLY A 122 5.21 -6.14 8.73
N ASN A 123 4.85 -5.79 9.96
CA ASN A 123 4.23 -6.73 10.90
C ASN A 123 2.83 -7.14 10.48
N LEU A 124 2.00 -6.17 10.04
CA LEU A 124 0.62 -6.43 9.63
C LEU A 124 0.54 -7.31 8.38
N ILE A 125 1.36 -7.03 7.36
CA ILE A 125 1.36 -7.85 6.14
C ILE A 125 1.79 -9.30 6.43
N ASN A 126 2.77 -9.51 7.32
CA ASN A 126 3.17 -10.84 7.74
C ASN A 126 2.01 -11.61 8.38
N ASN A 127 1.18 -10.95 9.19
CA ASN A 127 0.00 -11.59 9.79
C ASN A 127 -1.02 -11.97 8.72
N VAL A 128 -1.29 -11.06 7.76
CA VAL A 128 -2.20 -11.33 6.64
C VAL A 128 -1.70 -12.50 5.79
N LEU A 129 -0.40 -12.57 5.49
CA LEU A 129 0.18 -13.65 4.70
C LEU A 129 0.11 -15.01 5.43
N LYS A 130 0.35 -15.04 6.75
CA LYS A 130 0.19 -16.26 7.57
C LYS A 130 -1.27 -16.72 7.60
N GLU A 131 -2.23 -15.79 7.70
CA GLU A 131 -3.64 -16.14 7.62
C GLU A 131 -4.03 -16.67 6.24
N LEU A 132 -3.53 -16.05 5.17
CA LEU A 132 -3.74 -16.51 3.81
C LEU A 132 -3.18 -17.90 3.60
N GLU A 133 -1.96 -18.18 4.08
CA GLU A 133 -1.32 -19.49 3.99
C GLU A 133 -2.17 -20.57 4.68
N ARG A 134 -2.69 -20.27 5.88
CA ARG A 134 -3.51 -21.19 6.66
C ARG A 134 -4.92 -21.40 6.10
N ASN A 135 -5.59 -20.31 5.76
CA ASN A 135 -7.02 -20.30 5.43
C ASN A 135 -7.30 -20.42 3.93
N LYS A 136 -6.28 -20.21 3.08
CA LYS A 136 -6.39 -20.15 1.61
C LYS A 136 -7.45 -19.17 1.11
N LYS A 137 -7.75 -18.15 1.94
CA LYS A 137 -8.77 -17.13 1.65
C LYS A 137 -8.41 -15.81 2.34
N ILE A 138 -8.64 -14.71 1.64
CA ILE A 138 -8.53 -13.35 2.19
C ILE A 138 -9.94 -12.89 2.59
N LYS A 139 -10.10 -12.53 3.86
CA LYS A 139 -11.31 -11.83 4.32
C LYS A 139 -11.08 -10.34 4.17
N SER A 140 -12.03 -9.64 3.59
CA SER A 140 -11.94 -8.19 3.41
C SER A 140 -13.33 -7.55 3.44
N VAL A 141 -13.38 -6.26 3.71
CA VAL A 141 -14.62 -5.47 3.78
C VAL A 141 -14.52 -4.28 2.82
N PRO A 142 -15.60 -3.91 2.14
CA PRO A 142 -15.60 -2.75 1.25
C PRO A 142 -15.36 -1.45 2.03
N GLN A 143 -14.74 -0.48 1.37
CA GLN A 143 -14.58 0.87 1.91
C GLN A 143 -15.91 1.65 1.82
N ASN A 144 -16.10 2.61 2.73
CA ASN A 144 -17.20 3.57 2.60
C ASN A 144 -16.79 4.69 1.64
N GLU A 145 -17.32 4.67 0.42
CA GLU A 145 -16.99 5.65 -0.64
C GLU A 145 -17.36 7.09 -0.27
N GLU A 146 -18.41 7.31 0.51
CA GLU A 146 -18.86 8.65 0.92
C GLU A 146 -17.84 9.35 1.84
N LYS A 147 -17.00 8.57 2.54
CA LYS A 147 -15.95 9.08 3.44
C LYS A 147 -14.58 9.20 2.75
N ALA A 148 -14.46 8.84 1.47
CA ALA A 148 -13.18 8.81 0.79
C ALA A 148 -12.60 10.22 0.64
N THR A 149 -11.34 10.39 1.07
CA THR A 149 -10.54 11.60 0.84
C THR A 149 -9.26 11.26 0.08
N TYR A 150 -8.62 12.28 -0.50
CA TYR A 150 -7.50 12.05 -1.41
C TYR A 150 -6.23 12.81 -1.00
N ALA A 151 -5.11 12.09 -0.99
CA ALA A 151 -3.77 12.58 -0.68
C ALA A 151 -2.99 12.84 -1.96
N LYS A 152 -3.19 14.01 -2.57
CA LYS A 152 -2.43 14.44 -3.75
C LYS A 152 -0.94 14.56 -3.41
N LYS A 153 -0.08 14.24 -4.39
CA LYS A 153 1.37 14.42 -4.27
C LYS A 153 1.69 15.86 -3.81
N ILE A 154 2.66 16.00 -2.92
CA ILE A 154 3.17 17.31 -2.50
C ILE A 154 3.92 17.95 -3.68
N ARG A 155 3.60 19.19 -3.99
CA ARG A 155 4.24 19.97 -5.06
C ARG A 155 5.32 20.86 -4.51
N PRO A 156 6.38 21.19 -5.27
CA PRO A 156 7.45 22.08 -4.82
C PRO A 156 6.96 23.44 -4.31
N GLU A 157 5.85 23.95 -4.88
CA GLU A 157 5.27 25.23 -4.47
C GLU A 157 4.68 25.20 -3.06
N GLU A 158 4.27 24.02 -2.59
CA GLU A 158 3.71 23.82 -1.24
C GLU A 158 4.80 23.74 -0.15
N THR A 159 6.09 23.67 -0.53
CA THR A 159 7.24 23.52 0.39
C THR A 159 8.07 24.82 0.50
N LYS A 160 7.67 25.90 -0.18
CA LYS A 160 8.35 27.21 -0.05
C LYS A 160 7.89 27.88 1.25
N ILE A 161 8.86 28.20 2.10
CA ILE A 161 8.74 29.03 3.30
C ILE A 161 9.02 30.48 2.90
#